data_993ca4070f23473635f260b1758d7a4d
#
_entry.id   993ca4070f23473635f260b1758d7a4d
#
_cell.length_a   1.000
_cell.length_b   1.000
_cell.length_c   1.000
_cell.angle_alpha   90.00
_cell.angle_beta   90.00
_cell.angle_gamma   90.00
#
_symmetry.space_group_name_H-M   'P 1'
#
loop_
_entity.id
_entity.type
_entity.pdbx_description
1 polymer ?
#
loop_
_entity_poly.entity_id
_entity_poly.type
_entity_poly.pdbx_seq_one_letter_code
_entity_poly.pdbx_strand_id
1 'polypeptide(L)'
;MLRALAVTTATRSDVLPDIPTLAEFVPGYEVSQWYGIGAPKDTPAEVIDKLNKEINAVAADPLTKTRLAGLGVDPMSMTSAAFGKFIADETEKWGKVIQAANLKAD
;
A
#
# COMPACT_ATOMS: atom_id res chain seq x y z
N MET A 1 15.38 22.52 8.93
CA MET A 1 15.77 21.45 8.00
C MET A 1 15.45 20.12 8.68
N LEU A 2 14.72 19.20 8.02
CA LEU A 2 14.44 17.85 8.54
C LEU A 2 15.40 16.85 7.89
N ARG A 3 15.77 15.82 8.62
CA ARG A 3 16.57 14.69 8.12
C ARG A 3 15.74 13.42 8.25
N ALA A 4 15.56 12.71 7.13
CA ALA A 4 14.95 11.39 7.16
C ALA A 4 15.90 10.38 7.81
N LEU A 5 15.42 9.57 8.74
CA LEU A 5 16.21 8.57 9.46
C LEU A 5 15.89 7.15 9.02
N ALA A 6 14.62 6.85 8.77
CA ALA A 6 14.14 5.57 8.29
C ALA A 6 12.81 5.73 7.58
N VAL A 7 12.45 4.76 6.72
CA VAL A 7 11.11 4.59 6.16
C VAL A 7 10.39 3.46 6.90
N THR A 8 9.07 3.50 6.93
CA THR A 8 8.23 2.54 7.68
C THR A 8 7.69 1.40 6.82
N THR A 9 8.02 1.41 5.53
CA THR A 9 7.68 0.36 4.57
C THR A 9 8.52 -0.90 4.80
N ALA A 10 8.03 -2.07 4.37
CA ALA A 10 8.74 -3.34 4.50
C ALA A 10 10.07 -3.37 3.72
N THR A 11 10.12 -2.68 2.58
CA THR A 11 11.30 -2.51 1.74
C THR A 11 11.68 -1.04 1.64
N ARG A 12 12.92 -0.75 1.27
CA ARG A 12 13.36 0.63 1.03
C ARG A 12 12.55 1.24 -0.11
N SER A 13 12.29 2.54 -0.01
CA SER A 13 11.59 3.28 -1.07
C SER A 13 12.55 3.59 -2.21
N ASP A 14 12.09 3.42 -3.45
CA ASP A 14 12.85 3.79 -4.66
C ASP A 14 13.12 5.30 -4.73
N VAL A 15 12.30 6.11 -4.06
CA VAL A 15 12.46 7.57 -3.98
C VAL A 15 13.54 7.97 -2.96
N LEU A 16 13.81 7.12 -1.97
CA LEU A 16 14.80 7.36 -0.90
C LEU A 16 15.68 6.12 -0.69
N PRO A 17 16.45 5.68 -1.70
CA PRO A 17 17.15 4.39 -1.68
C PRO A 17 18.22 4.28 -0.58
N ASP A 18 18.80 5.41 -0.15
CA ASP A 18 19.82 5.46 0.89
C ASP A 18 19.25 5.45 2.32
N ILE A 19 17.92 5.60 2.46
CA ILE A 19 17.25 5.61 3.76
C ILE A 19 16.84 4.18 4.12
N PRO A 20 17.29 3.64 5.27
CA PRO A 20 16.96 2.28 5.69
C PRO A 20 15.49 2.15 6.07
N THR A 21 14.99 0.91 6.09
CA THR A 21 13.68 0.61 6.67
C THR A 21 13.79 0.52 8.20
N LEU A 22 12.70 0.84 8.90
CA LEU A 22 12.63 0.62 10.34
C LEU A 22 12.72 -0.88 10.69
N ALA A 23 12.25 -1.75 9.80
CA ALA A 23 12.34 -3.21 9.96
C ALA A 23 13.79 -3.74 10.05
N GLU A 24 14.77 -3.03 9.50
CA GLU A 24 16.19 -3.37 9.62
C GLU A 24 16.69 -3.29 11.08
N PHE A 25 16.04 -2.49 11.91
CA PHE A 25 16.38 -2.29 13.32
C PHE A 25 15.35 -2.89 14.29
N VAL A 26 14.09 -2.95 13.87
CA VAL A 26 12.98 -3.50 14.63
C VAL A 26 12.30 -4.57 13.79
N PRO A 27 12.72 -5.84 13.89
CA PRO A 27 12.17 -6.92 13.08
C PRO A 27 10.65 -7.02 13.16
N GLY A 28 10.01 -7.14 11.99
CA GLY A 28 8.55 -7.25 11.89
C GLY A 28 7.79 -5.91 11.93
N TYR A 29 8.49 -4.78 12.09
CA TYR A 29 7.84 -3.47 12.00
C TYR A 29 7.56 -3.11 10.56
N GLU A 30 6.31 -2.87 10.25
CA GLU A 30 5.86 -2.37 8.95
C GLU A 30 4.57 -1.57 9.12
N VAL A 31 4.59 -0.33 8.66
CA VAL A 31 3.43 0.56 8.60
C VAL A 31 3.46 1.27 7.26
N SER A 32 2.51 0.95 6.40
CA SER A 32 2.34 1.60 5.10
C SER A 32 0.95 2.21 5.00
N GLN A 33 0.87 3.38 4.40
CA GLN A 33 -0.39 3.92 3.92
C GLN A 33 -0.58 3.50 2.47
N TRP A 34 -1.75 3.00 2.15
CA TRP A 34 -2.07 2.55 0.80
C TRP A 34 -3.43 3.07 0.34
N TYR A 35 -3.61 3.14 -0.96
CA TYR A 35 -4.84 3.54 -1.62
C TYR A 35 -5.24 2.46 -2.61
N GLY A 36 -6.53 2.24 -2.75
CA GLY A 36 -7.08 1.28 -3.69
C GLY A 36 -8.40 1.75 -4.29
N ILE A 37 -8.79 1.14 -5.39
CA ILE A 37 -10.06 1.39 -6.06
C ILE A 37 -10.97 0.20 -5.79
N GLY A 38 -12.13 0.46 -5.22
CA GLY A 38 -13.19 -0.53 -4.99
C GLY A 38 -14.36 -0.32 -5.94
N ALA A 39 -15.08 -1.40 -6.24
CA ALA A 39 -16.34 -1.38 -6.96
C ALA A 39 -17.48 -1.77 -6.04
N PRO A 40 -18.74 -1.38 -6.35
CA PRO A 40 -19.91 -1.83 -5.61
C PRO A 40 -20.01 -3.36 -5.54
N LYS A 41 -20.64 -3.86 -4.47
CA LYS A 41 -20.95 -5.27 -4.37
C LYS A 41 -21.77 -5.72 -5.59
N ASP A 42 -21.54 -6.95 -6.03
CA ASP A 42 -22.20 -7.57 -7.18
C ASP A 42 -21.87 -6.95 -8.55
N THR A 43 -20.81 -6.16 -8.65
CA THR A 43 -20.26 -5.75 -9.96
C THR A 43 -19.82 -7.01 -10.73
N PRO A 44 -20.21 -7.18 -12.00
CA PRO A 44 -19.86 -8.36 -12.79
C PRO A 44 -18.34 -8.58 -12.86
N ALA A 45 -17.91 -9.84 -12.76
CA ALA A 45 -16.48 -10.20 -12.73
C ALA A 45 -15.71 -9.68 -13.95
N GLU A 46 -16.31 -9.72 -15.14
CA GLU A 46 -15.72 -9.20 -16.38
C GLU A 46 -15.41 -7.69 -16.30
N VAL A 47 -16.25 -6.93 -15.59
CA VAL A 47 -16.02 -5.49 -15.36
C VAL A 47 -14.87 -5.30 -14.39
N ILE A 48 -14.82 -6.07 -13.31
CA ILE A 48 -13.71 -6.05 -12.33
C ILE A 48 -12.39 -6.41 -13.01
N ASP A 49 -12.36 -7.45 -13.82
CA ASP A 49 -11.14 -7.89 -14.51
C ASP A 49 -10.65 -6.83 -15.50
N LYS A 50 -11.57 -6.22 -16.24
CA LYS A 50 -11.23 -5.11 -17.15
C LYS A 50 -10.68 -3.92 -16.40
N LEU A 51 -11.33 -3.47 -15.34
CA LEU A 51 -10.85 -2.37 -14.50
C LEU A 51 -9.48 -2.68 -13.90
N ASN A 52 -9.28 -3.87 -13.35
CA ASN A 52 -8.01 -4.28 -12.78
C ASN A 52 -6.89 -4.24 -13.82
N LYS A 53 -7.14 -4.76 -15.02
CA LYS A 53 -6.17 -4.72 -16.12
C LYS A 53 -5.78 -3.29 -16.49
N GLU A 54 -6.75 -2.39 -16.67
CA GLU A 54 -6.50 -1.00 -17.05
C GLU A 54 -5.80 -0.22 -15.93
N ILE A 55 -6.19 -0.42 -14.67
CA ILE A 55 -5.55 0.21 -13.50
C ILE A 55 -4.08 -0.24 -13.39
N ASN A 56 -3.81 -1.54 -13.53
CA ASN A 56 -2.44 -2.05 -13.51
C ASN A 56 -1.60 -1.52 -14.69
N ALA A 57 -2.20 -1.37 -15.87
CA ALA A 57 -1.54 -0.76 -17.02
C ALA A 57 -1.16 0.70 -16.76
N VAL A 58 -2.08 1.48 -16.19
CA VAL A 58 -1.83 2.89 -15.80
C VAL A 58 -0.75 2.97 -14.71
N ALA A 59 -0.78 2.08 -13.72
CA ALA A 59 0.23 2.02 -12.66
C ALA A 59 1.64 1.68 -13.20
N ALA A 60 1.71 0.90 -14.29
CA ALA A 60 2.95 0.53 -14.95
C ALA A 60 3.50 1.61 -15.89
N ASP A 61 2.68 2.58 -16.29
CA ASP A 61 3.05 3.65 -17.22
C ASP A 61 4.18 4.54 -16.65
N PRO A 62 5.24 4.83 -17.43
CA PRO A 62 6.38 5.61 -16.94
C PRO A 62 6.03 7.03 -16.46
N LEU A 63 5.08 7.70 -17.13
CA LEU A 63 4.66 9.04 -16.72
C LEU A 63 3.89 9.00 -15.39
N THR A 64 3.03 8.00 -15.22
CA THR A 64 2.31 7.76 -13.98
C THR A 64 3.27 7.45 -12.83
N LYS A 65 4.24 6.57 -13.05
CA LYS A 65 5.29 6.26 -12.05
C LYS A 65 6.06 7.51 -11.62
N THR A 66 6.46 8.33 -12.58
CA THR A 66 7.18 9.58 -12.28
C THR A 66 6.32 10.53 -11.43
N ARG A 67 5.04 10.66 -11.75
CA ARG A 67 4.11 11.50 -10.97
C ARG A 67 3.89 10.97 -9.56
N LEU A 68 3.69 9.67 -9.41
CA LEU A 68 3.51 9.03 -8.10
C LEU A 68 4.78 9.15 -7.24
N ALA A 69 5.95 8.92 -7.83
CA ALA A 69 7.23 9.11 -7.14
C ALA A 69 7.41 10.54 -6.62
N GLY A 70 6.99 11.55 -7.41
CA GLY A 70 6.98 12.95 -6.97
C GLY A 70 6.07 13.25 -5.77
N LEU A 71 5.10 12.36 -5.50
CA LEU A 71 4.22 12.40 -4.33
C LEU A 71 4.68 11.47 -3.19
N GLY A 72 5.79 10.77 -3.37
CA GLY A 72 6.27 9.78 -2.41
C GLY A 72 5.44 8.49 -2.38
N VAL A 73 4.79 8.15 -3.49
CA VAL A 73 3.91 6.97 -3.62
C VAL A 73 4.54 5.97 -4.58
N ASP A 74 4.69 4.73 -4.14
CA ASP A 74 5.13 3.61 -4.97
C ASP A 74 3.91 2.87 -5.53
N PRO A 75 3.81 2.67 -6.87
CA PRO A 75 2.67 1.96 -7.46
C PRO A 75 2.70 0.48 -7.11
N MET A 76 1.57 -0.06 -6.70
CA MET A 76 1.36 -1.47 -6.41
C MET A 76 0.48 -2.09 -7.50
N SER A 77 1.02 -3.07 -8.24
CA SER A 77 0.26 -3.83 -9.23
C SER A 77 -0.09 -5.21 -8.67
N MET A 78 -1.38 -5.54 -8.63
CA MET A 78 -1.84 -6.83 -8.15
C MET A 78 -3.19 -7.22 -8.78
N THR A 79 -3.53 -8.51 -8.70
CA THR A 79 -4.85 -8.99 -9.10
C THR A 79 -5.92 -8.54 -8.11
N SER A 80 -7.19 -8.52 -8.53
CA SER A 80 -8.32 -8.23 -7.65
C SER A 80 -8.39 -9.20 -6.45
N ALA A 81 -8.11 -10.49 -6.68
CA ALA A 81 -8.06 -11.48 -5.60
C ALA A 81 -6.91 -11.23 -4.61
N ALA A 82 -5.71 -10.89 -5.10
CA ALA A 82 -4.58 -10.55 -4.25
C ALA A 82 -4.85 -9.27 -3.44
N PHE A 83 -5.51 -8.27 -4.03
CA PHE A 83 -5.91 -7.05 -3.33
C PHE A 83 -6.96 -7.33 -2.26
N GLY A 84 -7.94 -8.19 -2.53
CA GLY A 84 -8.92 -8.63 -1.53
C GLY A 84 -8.27 -9.31 -0.33
N LYS A 85 -7.28 -10.20 -0.57
CA LYS A 85 -6.50 -10.82 0.49
C LYS A 85 -5.69 -9.77 1.28
N PHE A 86 -5.04 -8.84 0.60
CA PHE A 86 -4.28 -7.76 1.23
C PHE A 86 -5.17 -6.93 2.18
N ILE A 87 -6.37 -6.56 1.74
CA ILE A 87 -7.33 -5.85 2.60
C ILE A 87 -7.68 -6.67 3.85
N ALA A 88 -7.92 -7.97 3.70
CA ALA A 88 -8.21 -8.85 4.84
C ALA A 88 -7.05 -8.92 5.83
N ASP A 89 -5.83 -9.11 5.34
CA ASP A 89 -4.61 -9.18 6.14
C ASP A 89 -4.37 -7.85 6.90
N GLU A 90 -4.52 -6.70 6.24
CA GLU A 90 -4.40 -5.38 6.86
C GLU A 90 -5.50 -5.13 7.90
N THR A 91 -6.73 -5.57 7.63
CA THR A 91 -7.84 -5.46 8.59
C THR A 91 -7.54 -6.26 9.86
N GLU A 92 -7.02 -7.47 9.74
CA GLU A 92 -6.64 -8.30 10.88
C GLU A 92 -5.48 -7.67 11.67
N LYS A 93 -4.42 -7.23 10.96
CA LYS A 93 -3.24 -6.58 11.54
C LYS A 93 -3.64 -5.36 12.36
N TRP A 94 -4.36 -4.44 11.76
CA TRP A 94 -4.78 -3.21 12.42
C TRP A 94 -5.83 -3.44 13.51
N GLY A 95 -6.71 -4.43 13.36
CA GLY A 95 -7.63 -4.86 14.40
C GLY A 95 -6.89 -5.26 15.69
N LYS A 96 -5.80 -6.04 15.57
CA LYS A 96 -4.96 -6.42 16.71
C LYS A 96 -4.29 -5.20 17.36
N VAL A 97 -3.77 -4.27 16.56
CA VAL A 97 -3.14 -3.03 17.07
C VAL A 97 -4.14 -2.17 17.82
N ILE A 98 -5.33 -1.95 17.25
CA ILE A 98 -6.40 -1.15 17.88
C ILE A 98 -6.80 -1.75 19.21
N GLN A 99 -6.97 -3.08 19.26
CA GLN A 99 -7.32 -3.77 20.51
C GLN A 99 -6.20 -3.66 21.55
N ALA A 100 -4.95 -3.92 21.17
CA ALA A 100 -3.80 -3.85 22.07
C ALA A 100 -3.58 -2.43 22.64
N ALA A 101 -3.81 -1.41 21.81
CA ALA A 101 -3.68 -0.01 22.20
C ALA A 101 -4.94 0.58 22.87
N ASN A 102 -6.02 -0.22 22.99
CA ASN A 102 -7.32 0.21 23.53
C ASN A 102 -7.85 1.49 22.86
N LEU A 103 -7.65 1.60 21.55
CA LEU A 103 -8.15 2.74 20.78
C LEU A 103 -9.67 2.60 20.55
N LYS A 104 -10.39 3.70 20.75
CA LYS A 104 -11.83 3.80 20.49
C LYS A 104 -12.05 4.87 19.43
N ALA A 105 -12.96 4.62 18.52
CA ALA A 105 -13.48 5.67 17.64
C ALA A 105 -14.43 6.54 18.44
N ASP A 106 -14.20 7.84 18.40
CA ASP A 106 -15.13 8.84 18.95
C ASP A 106 -16.33 9.03 18.02
#